data_6d7112f3bddb4b8dcf3f013a45a28ef2
#
_entry.id   6d7112f3bddb4b8dcf3f013a45a28ef2
#
_cell.length_a   1.000
_cell.length_b   1.000
_cell.length_c   1.000
_cell.angle_alpha   90.00
_cell.angle_beta   90.00
_cell.angle_gamma   90.00
#
_symmetry.space_group_name_H-M   'P 1'
#
loop_
_entity.id
_entity.type
_entity.pdbx_description
1 polymer ?
#
loop_
_entity_poly.entity_id
_entity_poly.type
_entity_poly.pdbx_seq_one_letter_code
_entity_poly.pdbx_strand_id
1 'polypeptide(L)'
;DERLSLAKESAKIVNERVPIALGGQTTNTQELEKLANVAKDFGYDFLQVSCPFYFKHTEDDFIEYVRTASSAAEGIGIILYNTFWTSTSVSNQLIEKIKDLPNIVGLKWATPRTDAMEFEDVTSTYSSRFTIIDNNLFFPYSAMKPLNAKAFDVHMCNFWPEWGAKLITEINKKNFVEVDRMMIVEAMPFYKLWLELETTYISGD
;
A
#
# COMPACT_ATOMS: atom_id res chain seq x y z
N ASP A 1 -18.09 3.96 17.02
CA ASP A 1 -17.07 4.47 16.11
C ASP A 1 -17.20 3.72 14.77
N GLU A 2 -17.48 4.45 13.70
CA GLU A 2 -17.76 3.92 12.37
C GLU A 2 -16.56 3.11 11.80
N ARG A 3 -15.33 3.61 11.99
CA ARG A 3 -14.11 2.93 11.54
C ARG A 3 -13.95 1.55 12.18
N LEU A 4 -14.20 1.44 13.47
CA LEU A 4 -14.12 0.17 14.19
C LEU A 4 -15.24 -0.79 13.75
N SER A 5 -16.44 -0.27 13.54
CA SER A 5 -17.58 -1.07 13.04
C SER A 5 -17.27 -1.62 11.64
N LEU A 6 -16.72 -0.78 10.75
CA LEU A 6 -16.33 -1.18 9.42
C LEU A 6 -15.22 -2.26 9.47
N ALA A 7 -14.20 -2.05 10.29
CA ALA A 7 -13.12 -3.04 10.45
C ALA A 7 -13.66 -4.39 10.92
N LYS A 8 -14.54 -4.40 11.93
CA LYS A 8 -15.15 -5.62 12.45
C LYS A 8 -15.98 -6.36 11.39
N GLU A 9 -16.85 -5.64 10.70
CA GLU A 9 -17.72 -6.26 9.68
C GLU A 9 -16.91 -6.72 8.45
N SER A 10 -15.86 -5.99 8.06
CA SER A 10 -14.97 -6.42 6.98
C SER A 10 -14.27 -7.74 7.32
N ALA A 11 -13.69 -7.86 8.50
CA ALA A 11 -13.05 -9.11 8.93
C ALA A 11 -14.05 -10.28 8.94
N LYS A 12 -15.25 -10.07 9.47
CA LYS A 12 -16.32 -11.06 9.50
C LYS A 12 -16.76 -11.49 8.09
N ILE A 13 -16.88 -10.54 7.15
CA ILE A 13 -17.26 -10.83 5.76
C ILE A 13 -16.15 -11.59 5.05
N VAL A 14 -14.90 -11.20 5.25
CA VAL A 14 -13.75 -11.90 4.64
C VAL A 14 -13.63 -13.32 5.17
N ASN A 15 -13.83 -13.52 6.49
CA ASN A 15 -13.87 -14.83 7.13
C ASN A 15 -12.68 -15.72 6.73
N GLU A 16 -11.47 -15.19 6.85
CA GLU A 16 -10.19 -15.88 6.56
C GLU A 16 -10.04 -16.41 5.11
N ARG A 17 -10.92 -16.05 4.19
CA ARG A 17 -10.84 -16.52 2.79
C ARG A 17 -9.65 -15.94 2.03
N VAL A 18 -9.22 -14.75 2.41
CA VAL A 18 -8.05 -14.05 1.86
C VAL A 18 -7.39 -13.23 2.97
N PRO A 19 -6.08 -12.97 2.91
CA PRO A 19 -5.42 -12.06 3.84
C PRO A 19 -6.02 -10.65 3.79
N ILE A 20 -6.11 -9.99 4.94
CA ILE A 20 -6.66 -8.65 5.05
C ILE A 20 -5.71 -7.70 5.79
N ALA A 21 -5.70 -6.44 5.37
CA ALA A 21 -4.92 -5.37 5.98
C ALA A 21 -5.85 -4.27 6.53
N LEU A 22 -5.61 -3.85 7.77
CA LEU A 22 -6.26 -2.68 8.35
C LEU A 22 -5.43 -1.43 8.06
N GLY A 23 -6.05 -0.38 7.54
CA GLY A 23 -5.41 0.92 7.40
C GLY A 23 -5.22 1.59 8.76
N GLY A 24 -3.97 1.87 9.12
CA GLY A 24 -3.57 2.51 10.37
C GLY A 24 -3.22 4.00 10.21
N GLN A 25 -3.70 4.67 9.14
CA GLN A 25 -3.42 6.08 8.92
C GLN A 25 -4.01 6.93 10.05
N THR A 26 -3.13 7.60 10.78
CA THR A 26 -3.47 8.54 11.85
C THR A 26 -2.29 9.47 12.12
N THR A 27 -2.55 10.60 12.76
CA THR A 27 -1.52 11.55 13.21
C THR A 27 -1.11 11.31 14.67
N ASN A 28 -1.72 10.33 15.34
CA ASN A 28 -1.60 10.12 16.78
C ASN A 28 -1.09 8.70 17.09
N THR A 29 0.03 8.63 17.78
CA THR A 29 0.67 7.35 18.15
C THR A 29 -0.22 6.47 19.01
N GLN A 30 -0.97 7.04 19.97
CA GLN A 30 -1.89 6.27 20.82
C GLN A 30 -3.06 5.68 20.02
N GLU A 31 -3.53 6.40 19.01
CA GLU A 31 -4.55 5.88 18.11
C GLU A 31 -4.00 4.75 17.23
N LEU A 32 -2.76 4.89 16.76
CA LEU A 32 -2.08 3.83 16.02
C LEU A 32 -1.97 2.54 16.84
N GLU A 33 -1.59 2.64 18.11
CA GLU A 33 -1.54 1.49 19.05
C GLU A 33 -2.93 0.83 19.19
N LYS A 34 -3.97 1.63 19.33
CA LYS A 34 -5.35 1.13 19.37
C LYS A 34 -5.74 0.39 18.10
N LEU A 35 -5.40 0.96 16.93
CA LEU A 35 -5.68 0.33 15.64
C LEU A 35 -4.89 -0.96 15.45
N ALA A 36 -3.65 -1.03 15.92
CA ALA A 36 -2.86 -2.25 15.91
C ALA A 36 -3.51 -3.36 16.77
N ASN A 37 -3.99 -3.01 17.97
CA ASN A 37 -4.73 -3.95 18.81
C ASN A 37 -6.06 -4.38 18.17
N VAL A 38 -6.80 -3.44 17.58
CA VAL A 38 -8.04 -3.75 16.83
C VAL A 38 -7.77 -4.69 15.65
N ALA A 39 -6.68 -4.48 14.92
CA ALA A 39 -6.29 -5.37 13.83
C ALA A 39 -6.07 -6.81 14.34
N LYS A 40 -5.34 -6.97 15.45
CA LYS A 40 -5.12 -8.29 16.08
C LYS A 40 -6.43 -8.92 16.57
N ASP A 41 -7.24 -8.15 17.30
CA ASP A 41 -8.48 -8.63 17.91
C ASP A 41 -9.52 -9.08 16.88
N PHE A 42 -9.52 -8.47 15.69
CA PHE A 42 -10.44 -8.80 14.61
C PHE A 42 -9.85 -9.78 13.58
N GLY A 43 -8.63 -10.27 13.80
CA GLY A 43 -8.01 -11.29 12.94
C GLY A 43 -7.50 -10.74 11.60
N TYR A 44 -7.03 -9.50 11.59
CA TYR A 44 -6.30 -8.96 10.44
C TYR A 44 -4.89 -9.53 10.36
N ASP A 45 -4.43 -9.81 9.16
CA ASP A 45 -3.06 -10.30 8.90
C ASP A 45 -2.04 -9.17 8.92
N PHE A 46 -2.47 -7.95 8.54
CA PHE A 46 -1.58 -6.81 8.38
C PHE A 46 -2.17 -5.51 8.94
N LEU A 47 -1.27 -4.64 9.39
CA LEU A 47 -1.53 -3.23 9.65
C LEU A 47 -0.76 -2.40 8.60
N GLN A 48 -1.46 -1.56 7.83
CA GLN A 48 -0.81 -0.60 6.93
C GLN A 48 -0.52 0.69 7.66
N VAL A 49 0.75 1.09 7.72
CA VAL A 49 1.24 2.28 8.42
C VAL A 49 1.86 3.24 7.43
N SER A 50 1.42 4.49 7.41
CA SER A 50 2.00 5.58 6.62
C SER A 50 2.60 6.65 7.50
N CYS A 51 3.39 7.55 6.92
CA CYS A 51 3.83 8.74 7.61
C CYS A 51 2.63 9.52 8.19
N PRO A 52 2.73 10.03 9.42
CA PRO A 52 1.74 10.96 9.95
C PRO A 52 1.53 12.14 8.97
N PHE A 53 0.28 12.47 8.71
CA PHE A 53 -0.08 13.59 7.84
C PHE A 53 -0.42 14.84 8.67
N TYR A 54 -0.62 15.97 7.99
CA TYR A 54 -0.97 17.27 8.53
C TYR A 54 0.23 18.08 9.01
N PHE A 55 1.11 17.55 9.86
CA PHE A 55 2.32 18.24 10.33
C PHE A 55 3.57 17.59 9.75
N LYS A 56 4.58 18.44 9.49
CA LYS A 56 5.90 17.94 9.13
C LYS A 56 6.54 17.31 10.36
N HIS A 57 7.00 16.09 10.24
CA HIS A 57 7.74 15.37 11.27
C HIS A 57 9.21 15.18 10.84
N THR A 58 10.09 14.88 11.78
CA THR A 58 11.46 14.45 11.50
C THR A 58 11.50 12.97 11.14
N GLU A 59 12.62 12.51 10.56
CA GLU A 59 12.84 11.07 10.36
C GLU A 59 12.81 10.29 11.67
N ASP A 60 13.42 10.84 12.74
CA ASP A 60 13.46 10.20 14.05
C ASP A 60 12.06 10.06 14.66
N ASP A 61 11.19 11.06 14.52
CA ASP A 61 9.79 10.96 14.93
C ASP A 61 9.07 9.81 14.22
N PHE A 62 9.31 9.67 12.92
CA PHE A 62 8.68 8.58 12.15
C PHE A 62 9.26 7.22 12.51
N ILE A 63 10.55 7.12 12.78
CA ILE A 63 11.17 5.87 13.26
C ILE A 63 10.54 5.42 14.56
N GLU A 64 10.36 6.31 15.52
CA GLU A 64 9.71 5.98 16.79
C GLU A 64 8.23 5.63 16.61
N TYR A 65 7.54 6.30 15.69
CA TYR A 65 6.17 5.98 15.32
C TYR A 65 6.06 4.55 14.75
N VAL A 66 6.97 4.16 13.85
CA VAL A 66 7.02 2.80 13.27
C VAL A 66 7.40 1.76 14.31
N ARG A 67 8.35 2.06 15.21
CA ARG A 67 8.73 1.17 16.33
C ARG A 67 7.55 0.91 17.26
N THR A 68 6.81 1.95 17.60
CA THR A 68 5.59 1.83 18.41
C THR A 68 4.56 0.95 17.72
N ALA A 69 4.33 1.19 16.41
CA ALA A 69 3.44 0.34 15.61
C ALA A 69 3.92 -1.12 15.59
N SER A 70 5.23 -1.35 15.41
CA SER A 70 5.83 -2.68 15.39
C SER A 70 5.60 -3.44 16.70
N SER A 71 5.80 -2.77 17.83
CA SER A 71 5.56 -3.36 19.15
C SER A 71 4.07 -3.65 19.38
N ALA A 72 3.19 -2.70 19.07
CA ALA A 72 1.75 -2.86 19.26
C ALA A 72 1.15 -3.93 18.33
N ALA A 73 1.68 -4.08 17.12
CA ALA A 73 1.26 -5.05 16.11
C ALA A 73 2.01 -6.37 16.20
N GLU A 74 2.58 -6.74 17.37
CA GLU A 74 3.23 -8.04 17.53
C GLU A 74 2.26 -9.17 17.18
N GLY A 75 2.72 -10.09 16.32
CA GLY A 75 1.93 -11.22 15.80
C GLY A 75 1.25 -11.00 14.46
N ILE A 76 1.20 -9.75 13.95
CA ILE A 76 0.73 -9.44 12.59
C ILE A 76 1.80 -8.66 11.80
N GLY A 77 1.70 -8.70 10.47
CA GLY A 77 2.64 -8.00 9.59
C GLY A 77 2.36 -6.50 9.50
N ILE A 78 3.40 -5.68 9.31
CA ILE A 78 3.27 -4.27 8.99
C ILE A 78 3.63 -4.05 7.51
N ILE A 79 2.76 -3.33 6.81
CA ILE A 79 3.00 -2.79 5.48
C ILE A 79 3.26 -1.30 5.65
N LEU A 80 4.49 -0.85 5.39
CA LEU A 80 4.78 0.58 5.34
C LEU A 80 4.29 1.16 4.03
N TYR A 81 3.52 2.24 4.12
CA TYR A 81 2.95 2.90 2.95
C TYR A 81 3.59 4.27 2.73
N ASN A 82 4.37 4.38 1.68
CA ASN A 82 4.92 5.66 1.22
C ASN A 82 3.93 6.36 0.30
N THR A 83 3.50 7.55 0.72
CA THR A 83 2.61 8.43 -0.03
C THR A 83 3.22 9.82 -0.11
N PHE A 84 3.55 10.27 -1.32
CA PHE A 84 4.16 11.59 -1.51
C PHE A 84 3.17 12.76 -1.37
N TRP A 85 1.87 12.47 -1.39
CA TRP A 85 0.80 13.50 -1.32
C TRP A 85 0.30 13.81 0.09
N THR A 86 0.65 13.03 1.10
CA THR A 86 0.10 13.24 2.47
C THR A 86 1.00 14.12 3.34
N SER A 87 2.30 13.88 3.39
CA SER A 87 3.20 14.68 4.24
C SER A 87 4.66 14.60 3.79
N THR A 88 5.35 13.54 4.14
CA THR A 88 6.78 13.35 3.93
C THR A 88 6.99 11.98 3.30
N SER A 89 7.77 11.90 2.23
CA SER A 89 8.19 10.63 1.66
C SER A 89 9.14 9.90 2.61
N VAL A 90 9.00 8.59 2.65
CA VAL A 90 9.94 7.69 3.33
C VAL A 90 11.23 7.64 2.51
N SER A 91 12.36 7.96 3.13
CA SER A 91 13.66 7.88 2.47
C SER A 91 14.25 6.47 2.55
N ASN A 92 15.16 6.13 1.63
CA ASN A 92 15.94 4.89 1.74
C ASN A 92 16.74 4.82 3.04
N GLN A 93 17.25 5.95 3.53
CA GLN A 93 17.96 6.03 4.81
C GLN A 93 17.06 5.65 5.98
N LEU A 94 15.81 6.05 5.95
CA LEU A 94 14.82 5.67 6.95
C LEU A 94 14.51 4.18 6.88
N ILE A 95 14.34 3.60 5.69
CA ILE A 95 14.12 2.15 5.53
C ILE A 95 15.29 1.38 6.14
N GLU A 96 16.54 1.80 5.92
CA GLU A 96 17.72 1.18 6.52
C GLU A 96 17.68 1.13 8.05
N LYS A 97 17.12 2.16 8.70
CA LYS A 97 17.02 2.24 10.17
C LYS A 97 15.93 1.35 10.78
N ILE A 98 14.96 0.92 9.98
CA ILE A 98 13.80 0.13 10.46
C ILE A 98 13.70 -1.26 9.83
N LYS A 99 14.54 -1.58 8.85
CA LYS A 99 14.46 -2.85 8.10
C LYS A 99 14.61 -4.11 8.96
N ASP A 100 15.24 -3.98 10.13
CA ASP A 100 15.48 -5.09 11.05
C ASP A 100 14.32 -5.32 12.04
N LEU A 101 13.28 -4.47 12.02
CA LEU A 101 12.08 -4.70 12.81
C LEU A 101 11.36 -5.97 12.26
N PRO A 102 11.08 -6.95 13.13
CA PRO A 102 10.77 -8.32 12.67
C PRO A 102 9.46 -8.45 11.92
N ASN A 103 8.48 -7.60 12.20
CA ASN A 103 7.15 -7.67 11.62
C ASN A 103 6.90 -6.66 10.49
N ILE A 104 7.90 -5.89 10.05
CA ILE A 104 7.78 -5.14 8.80
C ILE A 104 7.99 -6.11 7.64
N VAL A 105 6.93 -6.37 6.87
CA VAL A 105 6.90 -7.41 5.84
C VAL A 105 6.75 -6.86 4.43
N GLY A 106 6.26 -5.64 4.28
CA GLY A 106 6.01 -5.06 2.97
C GLY A 106 6.20 -3.55 2.92
N LEU A 107 6.52 -3.06 1.73
CA LEU A 107 6.58 -1.65 1.38
C LEU A 107 5.56 -1.39 0.26
N LYS A 108 4.50 -0.66 0.56
CA LYS A 108 3.57 -0.12 -0.44
C LYS A 108 4.10 1.23 -0.89
N TRP A 109 4.40 1.35 -2.18
CA TRP A 109 5.17 2.48 -2.67
C TRP A 109 4.47 3.21 -3.82
N ALA A 110 4.24 4.49 -3.62
CA ALA A 110 3.84 5.42 -4.66
C ALA A 110 4.93 6.47 -4.85
N THR A 111 5.27 6.76 -6.10
CA THR A 111 6.21 7.81 -6.47
C THR A 111 5.52 8.95 -7.18
N PRO A 112 6.05 10.19 -7.10
CA PRO A 112 5.61 11.25 -7.99
C PRO A 112 5.68 10.80 -9.45
N ARG A 113 4.71 11.18 -10.27
CA ARG A 113 4.66 10.76 -11.69
C ARG A 113 5.88 11.16 -12.51
N THR A 114 6.66 12.10 -12.00
CA THR A 114 7.90 12.60 -12.62
C THR A 114 9.13 11.82 -12.21
N ASP A 115 9.02 10.87 -11.24
CA ASP A 115 10.15 10.13 -10.69
C ASP A 115 9.89 8.61 -10.71
N ALA A 116 9.91 8.04 -11.91
CA ALA A 116 9.80 6.59 -12.06
C ALA A 116 11.04 5.82 -11.56
N MET A 117 12.19 6.47 -11.46
CA MET A 117 13.44 5.82 -11.04
C MET A 117 13.46 5.49 -9.56
N GLU A 118 12.78 6.26 -8.72
CA GLU A 118 12.67 6.00 -7.28
C GLU A 118 12.06 4.61 -7.01
N PHE A 119 11.01 4.26 -7.73
CA PHE A 119 10.35 2.95 -7.57
C PHE A 119 11.28 1.79 -7.97
N GLU A 120 12.05 1.96 -9.04
CA GLU A 120 13.03 0.96 -9.48
C GLU A 120 14.16 0.78 -8.45
N ASP A 121 14.64 1.89 -7.86
CA ASP A 121 15.66 1.87 -6.83
C ASP A 121 15.16 1.13 -5.56
N VAL A 122 13.99 1.47 -5.07
CA VAL A 122 13.36 0.80 -3.92
C VAL A 122 13.16 -0.69 -4.20
N THR A 123 12.68 -1.04 -5.39
CA THR A 123 12.43 -2.43 -5.77
C THR A 123 13.74 -3.21 -5.85
N SER A 124 14.76 -2.67 -6.51
CA SER A 124 16.05 -3.34 -6.67
C SER A 124 16.79 -3.52 -5.33
N THR A 125 16.66 -2.55 -4.44
CA THR A 125 17.36 -2.55 -3.14
C THR A 125 16.68 -3.46 -2.12
N TYR A 126 15.36 -3.44 -2.06
CA TYR A 126 14.63 -4.01 -0.92
C TYR A 126 13.75 -5.24 -1.22
N SER A 127 13.60 -5.64 -2.49
CA SER A 127 12.72 -6.78 -2.85
C SER A 127 13.18 -8.14 -2.32
N SER A 128 14.44 -8.28 -1.90
CA SER A 128 14.93 -9.48 -1.21
C SER A 128 14.47 -9.57 0.24
N ARG A 129 14.16 -8.43 0.87
CA ARG A 129 13.78 -8.35 2.29
C ARG A 129 12.28 -8.12 2.47
N PHE A 130 11.66 -7.32 1.62
CA PHE A 130 10.27 -6.93 1.73
C PHE A 130 9.45 -7.33 0.50
N THR A 131 8.17 -7.55 0.69
CA THR A 131 7.24 -7.56 -0.43
C THR A 131 7.00 -6.11 -0.88
N ILE A 132 7.44 -5.79 -2.09
CA ILE A 132 7.17 -4.49 -2.69
C ILE A 132 5.78 -4.52 -3.33
N ILE A 133 4.94 -3.56 -2.94
CA ILE A 133 3.57 -3.38 -3.43
C ILE A 133 3.56 -2.10 -4.27
N ASP A 134 3.40 -2.25 -5.57
CA ASP A 134 3.34 -1.11 -6.50
C ASP A 134 2.00 -0.38 -6.38
N ASN A 135 2.05 0.90 -6.01
CA ASN A 135 0.89 1.78 -5.92
C ASN A 135 0.94 2.89 -7.00
N ASN A 136 1.54 2.61 -8.14
CA ASN A 136 1.59 3.52 -9.27
C ASN A 136 0.62 3.06 -10.37
N LEU A 137 0.26 3.98 -11.28
CA LEU A 137 -0.70 3.68 -12.35
C LEU A 137 -0.19 2.64 -13.37
N PHE A 138 1.12 2.39 -13.41
CA PHE A 138 1.76 1.45 -14.33
C PHE A 138 2.14 0.12 -13.67
N PHE A 139 1.53 -0.21 -12.56
CA PHE A 139 1.78 -1.41 -11.75
C PHE A 139 1.85 -2.75 -12.52
N PRO A 140 1.08 -3.02 -13.59
CA PRO A 140 1.21 -4.30 -14.29
C PRO A 140 2.59 -4.49 -14.92
N TYR A 141 3.21 -3.43 -15.40
CA TYR A 141 4.51 -3.49 -16.06
C TYR A 141 5.64 -3.76 -15.08
N SER A 142 5.58 -3.21 -13.86
CA SER A 142 6.57 -3.52 -12.84
C SER A 142 6.46 -4.97 -12.36
N ALA A 143 5.24 -5.51 -12.27
CA ALA A 143 4.99 -6.90 -11.91
C ALA A 143 5.52 -7.91 -12.97
N MET A 144 5.76 -7.47 -14.19
CA MET A 144 6.24 -8.30 -15.31
C MET A 144 7.76 -8.28 -15.48
N LYS A 145 8.48 -7.46 -14.72
CA LYS A 145 9.96 -7.37 -14.79
C LYS A 145 10.64 -8.50 -14.00
N PRO A 146 11.90 -8.84 -14.32
CA PRO A 146 12.69 -9.82 -13.56
C PRO A 146 12.85 -9.46 -12.07
N LEU A 147 13.11 -8.20 -11.76
CA LEU A 147 13.06 -7.63 -10.41
C LEU A 147 11.68 -6.99 -10.26
N ASN A 148 10.69 -7.78 -9.92
CA ASN A 148 9.30 -7.32 -9.93
C ASN A 148 8.81 -6.94 -8.53
N ALA A 149 7.91 -5.95 -8.50
CA ALA A 149 6.99 -5.81 -7.39
C ALA A 149 6.09 -7.05 -7.35
N LYS A 150 6.09 -7.77 -6.23
CA LYS A 150 5.31 -9.02 -6.09
C LYS A 150 3.83 -8.77 -5.88
N ALA A 151 3.46 -7.54 -5.60
CA ALA A 151 2.08 -7.12 -5.37
C ALA A 151 1.84 -5.73 -5.95
N PHE A 152 0.59 -5.40 -6.18
CA PHE A 152 0.19 -4.07 -6.65
C PHE A 152 -1.21 -3.73 -6.16
N ASP A 153 -1.50 -2.44 -6.06
CA ASP A 153 -2.80 -1.93 -5.68
C ASP A 153 -3.68 -1.68 -6.90
N VAL A 154 -4.94 -2.11 -6.84
CA VAL A 154 -5.89 -2.02 -7.96
C VAL A 154 -7.20 -1.42 -7.51
N HIS A 155 -7.39 -0.14 -7.73
CA HIS A 155 -8.60 0.58 -7.35
C HIS A 155 -9.87 0.04 -8.05
N MET A 156 -9.74 -0.41 -9.30
CA MET A 156 -10.87 -0.95 -10.05
C MET A 156 -11.50 -2.19 -9.41
N CYS A 157 -10.76 -2.93 -8.60
CA CYS A 157 -11.30 -4.09 -7.88
C CYS A 157 -12.39 -3.73 -6.87
N ASN A 158 -12.51 -2.47 -6.46
CA ASN A 158 -13.59 -2.00 -5.58
C ASN A 158 -14.97 -2.09 -6.23
N PHE A 159 -15.05 -2.06 -7.54
CA PHE A 159 -16.31 -2.14 -8.29
C PHE A 159 -16.29 -3.15 -9.44
N TRP A 160 -15.11 -3.66 -9.82
CA TRP A 160 -14.94 -4.66 -10.87
C TRP A 160 -13.86 -5.70 -10.50
N PRO A 161 -14.12 -6.55 -9.48
CA PRO A 161 -13.13 -7.51 -8.98
C PRO A 161 -12.72 -8.57 -10.02
N GLU A 162 -13.61 -8.95 -10.94
CA GLU A 162 -13.31 -9.91 -12.00
C GLU A 162 -12.24 -9.40 -12.95
N TRP A 163 -12.20 -8.10 -13.18
CA TRP A 163 -11.17 -7.45 -13.97
C TRP A 163 -9.78 -7.65 -13.35
N GLY A 164 -9.65 -7.44 -12.05
CA GLY A 164 -8.40 -7.65 -11.33
C GLY A 164 -7.96 -9.12 -11.36
N ALA A 165 -8.86 -10.06 -11.17
CA ALA A 165 -8.57 -11.48 -11.25
C ALA A 165 -8.09 -11.90 -12.65
N LYS A 166 -8.71 -11.35 -13.70
CA LYS A 166 -8.28 -11.56 -15.08
C LYS A 166 -6.89 -10.96 -15.30
N LEU A 167 -6.65 -9.73 -14.84
CA LEU A 167 -5.35 -9.06 -15.00
C LEU A 167 -4.20 -9.91 -14.40
N ILE A 168 -4.35 -10.38 -13.17
CA ILE A 168 -3.36 -11.26 -12.53
C ILE A 168 -3.14 -12.52 -13.36
N THR A 169 -4.20 -13.11 -13.88
CA THR A 169 -4.12 -14.30 -14.74
C THR A 169 -3.29 -14.04 -15.99
N GLU A 170 -3.51 -12.93 -16.67
CA GLU A 170 -2.79 -12.58 -17.90
C GLU A 170 -1.33 -12.18 -17.62
N ILE A 171 -1.05 -11.50 -16.51
CA ILE A 171 0.31 -11.22 -16.04
C ILE A 171 1.08 -12.53 -15.81
N ASN A 172 0.49 -13.49 -15.11
CA ASN A 172 1.11 -14.78 -14.83
C ASN A 172 1.38 -15.60 -16.10
N LYS A 173 0.51 -15.50 -17.10
CA LYS A 173 0.72 -16.09 -18.43
C LYS A 173 1.74 -15.33 -19.28
N LYS A 174 2.19 -14.16 -18.85
CA LYS A 174 3.02 -13.23 -19.64
C LYS A 174 2.36 -12.81 -20.96
N ASN A 175 1.04 -12.69 -20.96
CA ASN A 175 0.26 -12.26 -22.11
C ASN A 175 0.24 -10.73 -22.20
N PHE A 176 1.36 -10.15 -22.59
CA PHE A 176 1.57 -8.71 -22.67
C PHE A 176 0.53 -7.99 -23.54
N VAL A 177 0.11 -8.61 -24.63
CA VAL A 177 -0.88 -8.02 -25.55
C VAL A 177 -2.23 -7.81 -24.85
N GLU A 178 -2.68 -8.81 -24.09
CA GLU A 178 -3.96 -8.68 -23.37
C GLU A 178 -3.83 -7.74 -22.16
N VAL A 179 -2.69 -7.75 -21.44
CA VAL A 179 -2.43 -6.78 -20.37
C VAL A 179 -2.48 -5.36 -20.90
N ASP A 180 -1.82 -5.07 -22.03
CA ASP A 180 -1.86 -3.74 -22.66
C ASP A 180 -3.29 -3.36 -23.08
N ARG A 181 -4.03 -4.29 -23.68
CA ARG A 181 -5.43 -4.05 -24.06
C ARG A 181 -6.28 -3.70 -22.83
N MET A 182 -6.16 -4.48 -21.75
CA MET A 182 -6.90 -4.24 -20.50
C MET A 182 -6.55 -2.88 -19.92
N MET A 183 -5.27 -2.51 -19.89
CA MET A 183 -4.85 -1.22 -19.35
C MET A 183 -5.30 -0.04 -20.22
N ILE A 184 -5.14 -0.12 -21.54
CA ILE A 184 -5.42 1.00 -22.44
C ILE A 184 -6.92 1.17 -22.68
N VAL A 185 -7.63 0.06 -22.89
CA VAL A 185 -9.05 0.11 -23.29
C VAL A 185 -9.99 0.14 -22.09
N GLU A 186 -9.66 -0.57 -21.02
CA GLU A 186 -10.58 -0.76 -19.88
C GLU A 186 -10.19 0.11 -18.67
N ALA A 187 -8.91 0.14 -18.26
CA ALA A 187 -8.48 0.88 -17.09
C ALA A 187 -8.23 2.37 -17.34
N MET A 188 -7.65 2.73 -18.48
CA MET A 188 -7.27 4.12 -18.76
C MET A 188 -8.47 5.10 -18.73
N PRO A 189 -9.67 4.78 -19.23
CA PRO A 189 -10.82 5.67 -19.12
C PRO A 189 -11.17 6.00 -17.66
N PHE A 190 -11.12 5.01 -16.76
CA PHE A 190 -11.34 5.20 -15.33
C PHE A 190 -10.27 6.11 -14.71
N TYR A 191 -8.99 5.85 -14.96
CA TYR A 191 -7.91 6.67 -14.42
C TYR A 191 -7.87 8.09 -14.98
N LYS A 192 -8.27 8.30 -16.24
CA LYS A 192 -8.44 9.64 -16.79
C LYS A 192 -9.55 10.41 -16.09
N LEU A 193 -10.71 9.77 -15.88
CA LEU A 193 -11.80 10.36 -15.10
C LEU A 193 -11.36 10.70 -13.68
N TRP A 194 -10.65 9.78 -13.01
CA TRP A 194 -10.10 10.04 -11.67
C TRP A 194 -9.24 11.29 -11.65
N LEU A 195 -8.27 11.38 -12.56
CA LEU A 195 -7.37 12.53 -12.66
C LEU A 195 -8.10 13.85 -12.95
N GLU A 196 -9.15 13.80 -13.75
CA GLU A 196 -10.02 14.96 -14.02
C GLU A 196 -10.75 15.40 -12.75
N LEU A 197 -11.30 14.47 -11.98
CA LEU A 197 -11.98 14.74 -10.73
C LEU A 197 -11.01 15.31 -9.67
N GLU A 198 -9.83 14.73 -9.52
CA GLU A 198 -8.78 15.26 -8.64
C GLU A 198 -8.46 16.73 -8.98
N THR A 199 -8.27 17.03 -10.26
CA THR A 199 -7.93 18.38 -10.72
C THR A 199 -9.07 19.36 -10.49
N THR A 200 -10.31 18.93 -10.68
CA THR A 200 -11.49 19.79 -10.58
C THR A 200 -11.91 20.09 -9.15
N TYR A 201 -11.81 19.09 -8.27
CA TYR A 201 -12.37 19.20 -6.92
C TYR A 201 -11.32 19.32 -5.81
N ILE A 202 -10.03 19.29 -6.13
CA ILE A 202 -8.90 19.52 -5.19
C ILE A 202 -8.91 18.56 -3.98
N SER A 203 -9.69 17.54 -4.01
CA SER A 203 -9.69 16.51 -2.99
C SER A 203 -9.14 15.25 -3.61
N GLY A 204 -7.87 15.05 -3.45
CA GLY A 204 -7.18 13.90 -4.00
C GLY A 204 -7.49 12.58 -3.33
N ASP A 205 -8.46 12.54 -2.41
CA ASP A 205 -8.78 11.31 -1.68
C ASP A 205 -10.25 11.24 -1.33
#